data_960fd671f020e21497d20f28d1158fc7
#
_entry.id   960fd671f020e21497d20f28d1158fc7
#
_cell.length_a   1.000
_cell.length_b   1.000
_cell.length_c   1.000
_cell.angle_alpha   90.00
_cell.angle_beta   90.00
_cell.angle_gamma   90.00
#
_symmetry.space_group_name_H-M   'P 1'
#
loop_
_entity.id
_entity.type
_entity.pdbx_description
1 polymer ?
#
loop_
_entity_poly.entity_id
_entity_poly.type
_entity_poly.pdbx_seq_one_letter_code
_entity_poly.pdbx_strand_id
1 'polypeptide(L)'
;MSSLLCLVAHPDDETILCGGTLALLSARGVDVHVIALTRGEGGELGEPPLTDRENLGQVREREMVCAVGKLGGKSLTFLGYVDPTVGEGGELSAPAHDPAMLSGQIIASIKQTGAQVLLTHGSNGEYGHPAHKLMHAAALIAAASLGGAAPLVYSFAASYENHPYPRLSNADDPADVLVDVSNFIDQQLAAALCHVTQNALFVRRRSQEAGRPFTVREALLMEESFHRQWPSHITHDLFLDWVSKK
;
A
#
# COMPACT_ATOMS: atom_id res chain seq x y z
N MET A 1 11.21 3.94 -20.12
CA MET A 1 11.14 2.78 -19.21
C MET A 1 9.78 2.84 -18.53
N SER A 2 9.14 1.70 -18.28
CA SER A 2 7.88 1.65 -17.55
C SER A 2 8.15 1.90 -16.07
N SER A 3 7.38 2.78 -15.44
CA SER A 3 7.58 3.19 -14.04
C SER A 3 6.27 3.27 -13.29
N LEU A 4 6.24 2.71 -12.10
CA LEU A 4 5.12 2.71 -11.16
C LEU A 4 5.55 3.35 -9.84
N LEU A 5 4.66 4.14 -9.25
CA LEU A 5 4.80 4.70 -7.91
C LEU A 5 3.70 4.14 -7.01
N CYS A 6 4.09 3.46 -5.92
CA CYS A 6 3.18 2.98 -4.89
C CYS A 6 3.24 3.94 -3.69
N LEU A 7 2.10 4.54 -3.34
CA LEU A 7 1.93 5.44 -2.21
C LEU A 7 1.22 4.71 -1.08
N VAL A 8 1.86 4.59 0.07
CA VAL A 8 1.30 3.93 1.27
C VAL A 8 1.41 4.83 2.50
N ALA A 9 0.55 4.59 3.47
CA ALA A 9 0.55 5.36 4.71
C ALA A 9 1.64 4.86 5.67
N HIS A 10 1.78 3.55 5.82
CA HIS A 10 2.67 2.94 6.83
C HIS A 10 3.52 1.84 6.21
N PRO A 11 4.67 1.53 6.84
CA PRO A 11 5.41 0.29 6.55
C PRO A 11 4.53 -0.94 6.82
N ASP A 12 4.40 -1.82 5.88
CA ASP A 12 3.61 -3.05 5.73
C ASP A 12 2.47 -2.95 4.69
N ASP A 13 1.86 -1.79 4.51
CA ASP A 13 0.76 -1.59 3.54
C ASP A 13 1.15 -2.03 2.13
N GLU A 14 2.37 -1.68 1.67
CA GLU A 14 2.87 -2.04 0.33
C GLU A 14 2.93 -3.55 0.13
N THR A 15 3.23 -4.27 1.19
CA THR A 15 3.38 -5.72 1.17
C THR A 15 2.03 -6.43 1.28
N ILE A 16 1.16 -5.97 2.19
CA ILE A 16 -0.09 -6.66 2.54
C ILE A 16 -1.21 -6.35 1.54
N LEU A 17 -1.21 -5.15 0.94
CA LEU A 17 -2.30 -4.68 0.09
C LEU A 17 -2.03 -4.87 -1.41
N CYS A 18 -0.74 -4.87 -1.83
CA CYS A 18 -0.40 -5.01 -3.26
C CYS A 18 0.98 -5.65 -3.53
N GLY A 19 1.57 -6.32 -2.54
CA GLY A 19 2.94 -6.83 -2.63
C GLY A 19 3.17 -7.84 -3.74
N GLY A 20 2.21 -8.72 -3.99
CA GLY A 20 2.28 -9.66 -5.11
C GLY A 20 2.31 -8.95 -6.46
N THR A 21 1.50 -7.92 -6.65
CA THR A 21 1.49 -7.09 -7.87
C THR A 21 2.80 -6.31 -8.02
N LEU A 22 3.35 -5.74 -6.94
CA LEU A 22 4.65 -5.07 -7.01
C LEU A 22 5.76 -6.02 -7.44
N ALA A 23 5.80 -7.23 -6.89
CA ALA A 23 6.76 -8.27 -7.26
C ALA A 23 6.59 -8.72 -8.72
N LEU A 24 5.36 -8.94 -9.16
CA LEU A 24 5.03 -9.29 -10.55
C LEU A 24 5.51 -8.21 -11.52
N LEU A 25 5.21 -6.93 -11.24
CA LEU A 25 5.59 -5.82 -12.11
C LEU A 25 7.11 -5.62 -12.15
N SER A 26 7.79 -5.72 -11.01
CA SER A 26 9.25 -5.69 -10.94
C SER A 26 9.88 -6.81 -11.79
N ALA A 27 9.38 -8.05 -11.68
CA ALA A 27 9.84 -9.18 -12.47
C ALA A 27 9.63 -8.96 -13.99
N ARG A 28 8.66 -8.14 -14.38
CA ARG A 28 8.38 -7.72 -15.76
C ARG A 28 9.17 -6.51 -16.24
N GLY A 29 10.09 -6.03 -15.44
CA GLY A 29 10.96 -4.90 -15.78
C GLY A 29 10.32 -3.53 -15.64
N VAL A 30 9.24 -3.40 -14.87
CA VAL A 30 8.69 -2.11 -14.44
C VAL A 30 9.52 -1.59 -13.27
N ASP A 31 9.97 -0.35 -13.34
CA ASP A 31 10.63 0.33 -12.23
C ASP A 31 9.59 0.62 -11.13
N VAL A 32 9.63 -0.14 -10.04
CA VAL A 32 8.71 0.01 -8.90
C VAL A 32 9.33 0.92 -7.86
N HIS A 33 8.67 2.05 -7.60
CA HIS A 33 9.04 3.01 -6.57
C HIS A 33 8.01 2.99 -5.46
N VAL A 34 8.44 3.09 -4.20
CA VAL A 34 7.55 3.09 -3.04
C VAL A 34 7.75 4.38 -2.23
N ILE A 35 6.65 4.97 -1.80
CA ILE A 35 6.65 6.12 -0.89
C ILE A 35 5.74 5.80 0.30
N ALA A 36 6.28 5.96 1.50
CA ALA A 36 5.54 5.87 2.75
C ALA A 36 5.32 7.26 3.35
N LEU A 37 4.11 7.53 3.82
CA LEU A 37 3.77 8.78 4.50
C LEU A 37 4.55 8.91 5.80
N THR A 38 4.53 7.87 6.63
CA THR A 38 5.13 7.82 7.96
C THR A 38 6.08 6.62 8.07
N ARG A 39 6.80 6.54 9.19
CA ARG A 39 7.55 5.34 9.57
C ARG A 39 6.73 4.40 10.45
N GLY A 40 5.43 4.70 10.68
CA GLY A 40 4.55 3.89 11.49
C GLY A 40 4.88 3.91 12.98
N GLU A 41 5.26 5.07 13.50
CA GLU A 41 5.63 5.30 14.90
C GLU A 41 4.49 4.97 15.87
N GLY A 42 3.23 5.05 15.41
CA GLY A 42 2.02 4.73 16.16
C GLY A 42 1.68 3.25 16.26
N GLY A 43 2.32 2.39 15.45
CA GLY A 43 1.99 0.98 15.33
C GLY A 43 2.29 0.11 16.56
N GLU A 44 2.07 -1.20 16.44
CA GLU A 44 2.40 -2.17 17.52
C GLU A 44 3.92 -2.37 17.65
N LEU A 45 4.35 -2.78 18.86
CA LEU A 45 5.76 -3.01 19.17
C LEU A 45 6.24 -4.42 18.83
N GLY A 46 5.35 -5.26 18.28
CA GLY A 46 5.55 -6.70 18.11
C GLY A 46 4.95 -7.51 19.26
N GLU A 47 4.85 -8.84 19.07
CA GLU A 47 4.29 -9.74 20.06
C GLU A 47 5.19 -10.99 20.19
N PRO A 48 6.02 -11.11 21.26
CA PRO A 48 6.25 -10.12 22.31
C PRO A 48 6.88 -8.82 21.79
N PRO A 49 6.87 -7.70 22.56
CA PRO A 49 7.49 -6.45 22.13
C PRO A 49 8.95 -6.63 21.71
N LEU A 50 9.28 -6.18 20.49
CA LEU A 50 10.59 -6.30 19.86
C LEU A 50 11.42 -5.00 19.95
N THR A 51 10.76 -3.91 20.32
CA THR A 51 11.36 -2.59 20.47
C THR A 51 10.53 -1.77 21.46
N ASP A 52 10.96 -0.56 21.75
CA ASP A 52 10.20 0.45 22.48
C ASP A 52 9.55 1.49 21.53
N ARG A 53 8.70 2.36 22.09
CA ARG A 53 7.96 3.36 21.32
C ARG A 53 8.87 4.38 20.64
N GLU A 54 9.95 4.79 21.28
CA GLU A 54 10.86 5.82 20.78
C GLU A 54 11.64 5.32 19.55
N ASN A 55 11.93 4.04 19.48
CA ASN A 55 12.72 3.41 18.42
C ASN A 55 11.86 2.77 17.32
N LEU A 56 10.53 2.61 17.53
CA LEU A 56 9.67 1.86 16.62
C LEU A 56 9.75 2.37 15.17
N GLY A 57 9.70 3.67 14.95
CA GLY A 57 9.79 4.23 13.60
C GLY A 57 11.09 3.84 12.88
N GLN A 58 12.22 3.82 13.58
CA GLN A 58 13.50 3.40 13.01
C GLN A 58 13.55 1.88 12.73
N VAL A 59 12.89 1.09 13.58
CA VAL A 59 12.78 -0.36 13.36
C VAL A 59 11.95 -0.63 12.11
N ARG A 60 10.75 -0.04 12.02
CA ARG A 60 9.84 -0.22 10.88
C ARG A 60 10.40 0.33 9.57
N GLU A 61 11.19 1.41 9.61
CA GLU A 61 11.94 1.88 8.43
C GLU A 61 12.86 0.79 7.89
N ARG A 62 13.64 0.11 8.75
CA ARG A 62 14.52 -1.00 8.33
C ARG A 62 13.73 -2.21 7.83
N GLU A 63 12.60 -2.51 8.47
CA GLU A 63 11.69 -3.57 8.03
C GLU A 63 11.18 -3.30 6.61
N MET A 64 10.73 -2.08 6.33
CA MET A 64 10.24 -1.70 5.02
C MET A 64 11.33 -1.66 3.94
N VAL A 65 12.55 -1.23 4.27
CA VAL A 65 13.70 -1.33 3.35
C VAL A 65 13.94 -2.78 2.96
N CYS A 66 13.90 -3.71 3.92
CA CYS A 66 13.99 -5.14 3.66
C CYS A 66 12.85 -5.61 2.75
N ALA A 67 11.60 -5.28 3.09
CA ALA A 67 10.41 -5.72 2.37
C ALA A 67 10.39 -5.23 0.92
N VAL A 68 10.61 -3.93 0.69
CA VAL A 68 10.68 -3.35 -0.66
C VAL A 68 11.79 -3.99 -1.49
N GLY A 69 12.94 -4.31 -0.88
CA GLY A 69 14.00 -5.06 -1.54
C GLY A 69 13.58 -6.47 -1.96
N LYS A 70 12.79 -7.19 -1.12
CA LYS A 70 12.25 -8.53 -1.47
C LYS A 70 11.23 -8.46 -2.60
N LEU A 71 10.43 -7.40 -2.68
CA LEU A 71 9.48 -7.16 -3.78
C LEU A 71 10.16 -6.72 -5.09
N GLY A 72 11.47 -6.46 -5.07
CA GLY A 72 12.22 -5.97 -6.23
C GLY A 72 12.02 -4.49 -6.48
N GLY A 73 11.62 -3.73 -5.46
CA GLY A 73 11.45 -2.28 -5.56
C GLY A 73 12.77 -1.56 -5.83
N LYS A 74 12.72 -0.55 -6.71
CA LYS A 74 13.87 0.25 -7.14
C LYS A 74 14.25 1.34 -6.17
N SER A 75 13.26 1.93 -5.50
CA SER A 75 13.49 2.95 -4.46
C SER A 75 12.39 2.95 -3.41
N LEU A 76 12.76 3.42 -2.23
CA LEU A 76 11.86 3.70 -1.11
C LEU A 76 12.17 5.11 -0.59
N THR A 77 11.11 5.89 -0.33
CA THR A 77 11.19 7.24 0.24
C THR A 77 10.15 7.39 1.34
N PHE A 78 10.54 7.98 2.46
CA PHE A 78 9.62 8.40 3.52
C PHE A 78 9.36 9.90 3.42
N LEU A 79 8.08 10.32 3.50
CA LEU A 79 7.72 11.75 3.42
C LEU A 79 8.01 12.52 4.72
N GLY A 80 8.28 11.80 5.81
CA GLY A 80 8.72 12.39 7.07
C GLY A 80 7.58 12.85 7.99
N TYR A 81 6.34 12.48 7.71
CA TYR A 81 5.23 12.66 8.65
C TYR A 81 5.34 11.63 9.78
N VAL A 82 4.89 12.02 10.98
CA VAL A 82 4.91 11.17 12.17
C VAL A 82 3.56 10.50 12.34
N ASP A 83 3.55 9.18 12.45
CA ASP A 83 2.35 8.41 12.68
C ASP A 83 1.86 8.59 14.12
N PRO A 84 0.61 9.09 14.34
CA PRO A 84 0.08 9.25 15.68
C PRO A 84 -0.12 7.91 16.38
N THR A 85 0.14 7.88 17.68
CA THR A 85 -0.23 6.72 18.52
C THR A 85 -1.74 6.56 18.58
N VAL A 86 -2.20 5.31 18.68
CA VAL A 86 -3.61 4.99 18.89
C VAL A 86 -4.08 5.60 20.22
N GLY A 87 -5.22 6.30 20.19
CA GLY A 87 -5.82 6.91 21.38
C GLY A 87 -6.26 5.87 22.42
N GLU A 88 -6.56 6.32 23.65
CA GLU A 88 -6.94 5.43 24.77
C GLU A 88 -8.20 4.61 24.50
N GLY A 89 -9.13 5.10 23.70
CA GLY A 89 -10.33 4.40 23.25
C GLY A 89 -10.15 3.59 21.96
N GLY A 90 -8.93 3.49 21.42
CA GLY A 90 -8.66 2.83 20.16
C GLY A 90 -8.86 3.74 18.93
N GLU A 91 -8.97 5.06 19.14
CA GLU A 91 -9.16 6.03 18.06
C GLU A 91 -7.90 6.13 17.21
N LEU A 92 -8.10 5.99 15.89
CA LEU A 92 -7.08 6.24 14.89
C LEU A 92 -7.17 7.70 14.41
N SER A 93 -6.03 8.32 14.12
CA SER A 93 -5.96 9.66 13.55
C SER A 93 -4.95 9.70 12.39
N ALA A 94 -5.12 10.67 11.50
CA ALA A 94 -4.12 10.95 10.47
C ALA A 94 -2.99 11.80 11.05
N PRO A 95 -1.77 11.71 10.48
CA PRO A 95 -0.69 12.62 10.80
C PRO A 95 -1.08 14.07 10.59
N ALA A 96 -0.53 14.97 11.43
CA ALA A 96 -0.64 16.41 11.18
C ALA A 96 0.00 16.74 9.83
N HIS A 97 -0.73 17.42 8.95
CA HIS A 97 -0.30 17.67 7.58
C HIS A 97 -0.82 19.00 7.03
N ASP A 98 -0.13 19.52 6.03
CA ASP A 98 -0.62 20.56 5.13
C ASP A 98 -0.99 19.88 3.80
N PRO A 99 -2.25 19.95 3.34
CA PRO A 99 -2.69 19.29 2.11
C PRO A 99 -1.94 19.75 0.86
N ALA A 100 -1.56 21.03 0.78
CA ALA A 100 -0.83 21.57 -0.36
C ALA A 100 0.62 21.07 -0.37
N MET A 101 1.25 21.00 0.80
CA MET A 101 2.59 20.45 0.94
C MET A 101 2.60 18.96 0.58
N LEU A 102 1.69 18.17 1.13
CA LEU A 102 1.63 16.73 0.87
C LEU A 102 1.38 16.42 -0.62
N SER A 103 0.40 17.06 -1.25
CA SER A 103 0.15 16.88 -2.68
C SER A 103 1.33 17.36 -3.54
N GLY A 104 2.01 18.43 -3.13
CA GLY A 104 3.24 18.91 -3.77
C GLY A 104 4.39 17.90 -3.71
N GLN A 105 4.59 17.22 -2.58
CA GLN A 105 5.57 16.13 -2.43
C GLN A 105 5.25 14.95 -3.34
N ILE A 106 3.97 14.56 -3.45
CA ILE A 106 3.53 13.50 -4.36
C ILE A 106 3.79 13.89 -5.82
N ILE A 107 3.44 15.12 -6.23
CA ILE A 107 3.70 15.64 -7.60
C ILE A 107 5.21 15.61 -7.91
N ALA A 108 6.05 16.03 -6.97
CA ALA A 108 7.50 16.01 -7.14
C ALA A 108 8.00 14.57 -7.35
N SER A 109 7.47 13.62 -6.59
CA SER A 109 7.82 12.21 -6.68
C SER A 109 7.36 11.56 -8.00
N ILE A 110 6.16 11.89 -8.47
CA ILE A 110 5.68 11.46 -9.80
C ILE A 110 6.64 11.94 -10.89
N LYS A 111 7.04 13.21 -10.85
CA LYS A 111 7.97 13.78 -11.83
C LYS A 111 9.36 13.15 -11.74
N GLN A 112 9.88 12.93 -10.54
CA GLN A 112 11.22 12.37 -10.31
C GLN A 112 11.31 10.92 -10.80
N THR A 113 10.27 10.11 -10.55
CA THR A 113 10.24 8.70 -10.93
C THR A 113 9.77 8.48 -12.37
N GLY A 114 9.13 9.47 -12.98
CA GLY A 114 8.50 9.34 -14.29
C GLY A 114 7.33 8.34 -14.27
N ALA A 115 6.66 8.18 -13.13
CA ALA A 115 5.61 7.20 -12.94
C ALA A 115 4.45 7.40 -13.92
N GLN A 116 4.08 6.33 -14.60
CA GLN A 116 2.94 6.27 -15.53
C GLN A 116 1.70 5.67 -14.86
N VAL A 117 1.91 4.94 -13.76
CA VAL A 117 0.87 4.37 -12.90
C VAL A 117 1.19 4.72 -11.45
N LEU A 118 0.16 5.10 -10.71
CA LEU A 118 0.17 5.37 -9.29
C LEU A 118 -0.75 4.38 -8.59
N LEU A 119 -0.26 3.63 -7.63
CA LEU A 119 -1.06 2.83 -6.72
C LEU A 119 -1.17 3.54 -5.38
N THR A 120 -2.35 3.52 -4.77
CA THR A 120 -2.59 4.14 -3.45
C THR A 120 -3.73 3.46 -2.71
N HIS A 121 -4.00 3.90 -1.49
CA HIS A 121 -5.14 3.46 -0.68
C HIS A 121 -6.48 3.79 -1.34
N GLY A 122 -7.54 3.08 -0.95
CA GLY A 122 -8.88 3.32 -1.46
C GLY A 122 -9.66 4.39 -0.69
N SER A 123 -10.82 4.72 -1.22
CA SER A 123 -11.69 5.81 -0.72
C SER A 123 -12.15 5.59 0.72
N ASN A 124 -12.37 4.33 1.12
CA ASN A 124 -12.77 3.99 2.49
C ASN A 124 -11.57 3.85 3.46
N GLY A 125 -10.33 3.87 2.96
CA GLY A 125 -9.12 3.61 3.76
C GLY A 125 -9.10 2.19 4.30
N GLU A 126 -9.50 1.22 3.50
CA GLU A 126 -9.67 -0.21 3.76
C GLU A 126 -10.63 -0.45 4.95
N TYR A 127 -10.12 -0.44 6.16
CA TYR A 127 -10.90 -0.56 7.40
C TYR A 127 -11.23 0.80 8.07
N GLY A 128 -11.21 1.88 7.30
CA GLY A 128 -11.54 3.22 7.78
C GLY A 128 -10.35 4.03 8.32
N HIS A 129 -9.11 3.60 8.09
CA HIS A 129 -7.92 4.25 8.64
C HIS A 129 -7.75 5.69 8.12
N PRO A 130 -7.66 6.70 9.01
CA PRO A 130 -7.59 8.10 8.58
C PRO A 130 -6.35 8.43 7.73
N ALA A 131 -5.18 7.86 8.03
CA ALA A 131 -3.97 8.07 7.23
C ALA A 131 -4.08 7.45 5.83
N HIS A 132 -4.78 6.31 5.66
CA HIS A 132 -5.06 5.73 4.36
C HIS A 132 -5.96 6.64 3.52
N LYS A 133 -7.06 7.15 4.11
CA LYS A 133 -7.94 8.13 3.45
C LYS A 133 -7.20 9.41 3.08
N LEU A 134 -6.27 9.85 3.92
CA LEU A 134 -5.43 11.01 3.64
C LEU A 134 -4.56 10.76 2.39
N MET A 135 -3.89 9.60 2.30
CA MET A 135 -3.06 9.27 1.13
C MET A 135 -3.88 9.16 -0.14
N HIS A 136 -5.06 8.55 -0.07
CA HIS A 136 -6.02 8.52 -1.19
C HIS A 136 -6.36 9.93 -1.68
N ALA A 137 -6.83 10.81 -0.78
CA ALA A 137 -7.20 12.17 -1.12
C ALA A 137 -6.03 12.97 -1.70
N ALA A 138 -4.84 12.86 -1.10
CA ALA A 138 -3.65 13.56 -1.57
C ALA A 138 -3.20 13.10 -2.96
N ALA A 139 -3.31 11.80 -3.27
CA ALA A 139 -3.02 11.25 -4.58
C ALA A 139 -3.98 11.81 -5.65
N LEU A 140 -5.27 11.92 -5.35
CA LEU A 140 -6.26 12.49 -6.29
C LEU A 140 -6.06 14.00 -6.49
N ILE A 141 -5.72 14.75 -5.43
CA ILE A 141 -5.38 16.17 -5.56
C ILE A 141 -4.13 16.34 -6.46
N ALA A 142 -3.12 15.50 -6.28
CA ALA A 142 -1.93 15.53 -7.13
C ALA A 142 -2.26 15.21 -8.59
N ALA A 143 -3.06 14.17 -8.85
CA ALA A 143 -3.50 13.81 -10.21
C ALA A 143 -4.33 14.93 -10.86
N ALA A 144 -5.30 15.49 -10.15
CA ALA A 144 -6.10 16.61 -10.64
C ALA A 144 -5.24 17.84 -10.98
N SER A 145 -4.22 18.13 -10.15
CA SER A 145 -3.29 19.24 -10.39
C SER A 145 -2.40 19.03 -11.61
N LEU A 146 -2.06 17.79 -11.95
CA LEU A 146 -1.27 17.43 -13.13
C LEU A 146 -2.13 17.35 -14.40
N GLY A 147 -3.44 17.17 -14.28
CA GLY A 147 -4.38 17.09 -15.40
C GLY A 147 -3.99 16.02 -16.42
N GLY A 148 -3.84 16.37 -17.68
CA GLY A 148 -3.45 15.45 -18.75
C GLY A 148 -2.04 14.85 -18.63
N ALA A 149 -1.20 15.35 -17.73
CA ALA A 149 0.12 14.79 -17.43
C ALA A 149 0.13 13.88 -16.19
N ALA A 150 -1.05 13.62 -15.60
CA ALA A 150 -1.17 12.72 -14.46
C ALA A 150 -0.95 11.25 -14.86
N PRO A 151 -0.35 10.41 -13.99
CA PRO A 151 -0.36 8.97 -14.17
C PRO A 151 -1.78 8.41 -14.07
N LEU A 152 -1.99 7.17 -14.52
CA LEU A 152 -3.18 6.40 -14.15
C LEU A 152 -3.13 6.16 -12.64
N VAL A 153 -4.22 6.44 -11.93
CA VAL A 153 -4.31 6.22 -10.47
C VAL A 153 -5.24 5.06 -10.19
N TYR A 154 -4.73 4.08 -9.48
CA TYR A 154 -5.49 2.94 -8.97
C TYR A 154 -5.42 2.88 -7.45
N SER A 155 -6.54 2.57 -6.82
CA SER A 155 -6.56 2.15 -5.41
C SER A 155 -6.49 0.64 -5.32
N PHE A 156 -5.76 0.15 -4.32
CA PHE A 156 -5.72 -1.27 -3.98
C PHE A 156 -6.81 -1.66 -2.99
N ALA A 157 -6.96 -2.97 -2.74
CA ALA A 157 -7.99 -3.55 -1.90
C ALA A 157 -9.42 -3.13 -2.32
N ALA A 158 -9.67 -3.13 -3.63
CA ALA A 158 -10.99 -2.84 -4.20
C ALA A 158 -11.99 -3.94 -3.89
N SER A 159 -13.28 -3.61 -3.79
CA SER A 159 -14.33 -4.58 -3.48
C SER A 159 -14.73 -5.41 -4.70
N TYR A 160 -14.95 -6.71 -4.49
CA TYR A 160 -15.51 -7.61 -5.51
C TYR A 160 -16.28 -8.76 -4.87
N GLU A 161 -17.10 -9.44 -5.66
CA GLU A 161 -17.90 -10.57 -5.19
C GLU A 161 -16.98 -11.70 -4.68
N ASN A 162 -17.29 -12.24 -3.50
CA ASN A 162 -16.51 -13.28 -2.82
C ASN A 162 -15.09 -12.86 -2.41
N HIS A 163 -14.86 -11.56 -2.21
CA HIS A 163 -13.59 -11.09 -1.63
C HIS A 163 -13.30 -11.82 -0.30
N PRO A 164 -12.11 -12.46 -0.12
CA PRO A 164 -11.84 -13.29 1.06
C PRO A 164 -11.84 -12.49 2.37
N TYR A 165 -11.62 -11.16 2.29
CA TYR A 165 -11.59 -10.27 3.45
C TYR A 165 -12.39 -8.98 3.19
N PRO A 166 -13.74 -9.07 3.11
CA PRO A 166 -14.58 -7.95 2.70
C PRO A 166 -14.52 -6.75 3.67
N ARG A 167 -14.21 -6.99 4.96
CA ARG A 167 -14.08 -5.91 5.95
C ARG A 167 -12.79 -5.10 5.82
N LEU A 168 -11.81 -5.61 5.07
CA LEU A 168 -10.53 -4.98 4.81
C LEU A 168 -10.41 -4.50 3.37
N SER A 169 -11.53 -4.42 2.65
CA SER A 169 -11.63 -3.88 1.30
C SER A 169 -12.36 -2.54 1.28
N ASN A 170 -12.17 -1.79 0.20
CA ASN A 170 -12.83 -0.50 -0.01
C ASN A 170 -14.19 -0.73 -0.66
N ALA A 171 -15.26 -0.68 0.14
CA ALA A 171 -16.62 -1.02 -0.30
C ALA A 171 -17.14 -0.10 -1.41
N ASP A 172 -16.70 1.17 -1.44
CA ASP A 172 -17.11 2.16 -2.43
C ASP A 172 -16.25 2.13 -3.70
N ASP A 173 -15.20 1.32 -3.73
CA ASP A 173 -14.27 1.16 -4.86
C ASP A 173 -14.45 -0.24 -5.49
N PRO A 174 -15.42 -0.46 -6.42
CA PRO A 174 -15.58 -1.75 -7.09
C PRO A 174 -14.37 -2.07 -7.95
N ALA A 175 -13.91 -3.31 -7.95
CA ALA A 175 -12.71 -3.71 -8.68
C ALA A 175 -12.88 -3.59 -10.20
N ASP A 176 -11.98 -2.85 -10.84
CA ASP A 176 -11.82 -2.82 -12.30
C ASP A 176 -10.80 -3.85 -12.78
N VAL A 177 -9.84 -4.20 -11.92
CA VAL A 177 -8.75 -5.14 -12.24
C VAL A 177 -8.56 -6.10 -11.07
N LEU A 178 -8.51 -7.40 -11.39
CA LEU A 178 -8.08 -8.46 -10.49
C LEU A 178 -6.77 -9.03 -11.01
N VAL A 179 -5.78 -9.18 -10.14
CA VAL A 179 -4.44 -9.66 -10.49
C VAL A 179 -4.16 -10.94 -9.73
N ASP A 180 -4.03 -12.06 -10.45
CA ASP A 180 -3.54 -13.32 -9.89
C ASP A 180 -2.04 -13.18 -9.60
N VAL A 181 -1.69 -13.18 -8.32
CA VAL A 181 -0.32 -13.07 -7.80
C VAL A 181 0.19 -14.37 -7.18
N SER A 182 -0.52 -15.48 -7.39
CA SER A 182 -0.18 -16.79 -6.82
C SER A 182 1.25 -17.23 -7.10
N ASN A 183 1.80 -16.89 -8.27
CA ASN A 183 3.19 -17.17 -8.64
C ASN A 183 4.23 -16.30 -7.92
N PHE A 184 3.80 -15.24 -7.22
CA PHE A 184 4.65 -14.29 -6.49
C PHE A 184 4.46 -14.37 -4.97
N ILE A 185 3.66 -15.33 -4.49
CA ILE A 185 3.35 -15.49 -3.07
C ILE A 185 4.60 -15.73 -2.20
N ASP A 186 5.63 -16.38 -2.72
CA ASP A 186 6.88 -16.62 -1.98
C ASP A 186 7.70 -15.33 -1.83
N GLN A 187 7.69 -14.45 -2.83
CA GLN A 187 8.31 -13.13 -2.74
C GLN A 187 7.55 -12.21 -1.79
N GLN A 188 6.21 -12.19 -1.88
CA GLN A 188 5.35 -11.45 -0.97
C GLN A 188 5.51 -11.94 0.47
N LEU A 189 5.58 -13.27 0.69
CA LEU A 189 5.86 -13.84 2.00
C LEU A 189 7.22 -13.39 2.55
N ALA A 190 8.26 -13.42 1.70
CA ALA A 190 9.58 -12.96 2.11
C ALA A 190 9.58 -11.47 2.51
N ALA A 191 8.77 -10.63 1.84
CA ALA A 191 8.57 -9.24 2.21
C ALA A 191 7.77 -9.11 3.52
N ALA A 192 6.66 -9.83 3.66
CA ALA A 192 5.85 -9.83 4.87
C ALA A 192 6.66 -10.24 6.12
N LEU A 193 7.55 -11.23 5.99
CA LEU A 193 8.44 -11.66 7.07
C LEU A 193 9.49 -10.60 7.47
N CYS A 194 9.72 -9.57 6.65
CA CYS A 194 10.55 -8.44 7.05
C CYS A 194 9.86 -7.53 8.08
N HIS A 195 8.53 -7.42 8.06
CA HIS A 195 7.72 -6.59 8.97
C HIS A 195 7.49 -7.30 10.32
N VAL A 196 8.58 -7.62 11.00
CA VAL A 196 8.55 -8.49 12.19
C VAL A 196 7.70 -7.91 13.31
N THR A 197 7.72 -6.58 13.48
CA THR A 197 6.94 -5.89 14.52
C THR A 197 5.43 -5.91 14.24
N GLN A 198 5.00 -6.08 12.97
CA GLN A 198 3.60 -5.99 12.56
C GLN A 198 2.96 -7.35 12.21
N ASN A 199 3.76 -8.40 12.02
CA ASN A 199 3.27 -9.71 11.60
C ASN A 199 2.18 -10.27 12.52
N ALA A 200 2.32 -10.13 13.84
CA ALA A 200 1.34 -10.60 14.81
C ALA A 200 -0.01 -9.89 14.62
N LEU A 201 0.00 -8.59 14.39
CA LEU A 201 -1.21 -7.78 14.19
C LEU A 201 -1.99 -8.24 12.96
N PHE A 202 -1.35 -8.32 11.79
CA PHE A 202 -2.09 -8.64 10.58
C PHE A 202 -2.53 -10.10 10.55
N VAL A 203 -1.74 -11.04 11.05
CA VAL A 203 -2.14 -12.45 11.20
C VAL A 203 -3.33 -12.57 12.15
N ARG A 204 -3.31 -11.86 13.27
CA ARG A 204 -4.42 -11.84 14.25
C ARG A 204 -5.71 -11.32 13.60
N ARG A 205 -5.66 -10.20 12.87
CA ARG A 205 -6.82 -9.64 12.15
C ARG A 205 -7.41 -10.64 11.15
N ARG A 206 -6.57 -11.26 10.32
CA ARG A 206 -6.99 -12.28 9.34
C ARG A 206 -7.56 -13.53 10.01
N SER A 207 -6.94 -13.99 11.09
CA SER A 207 -7.39 -15.15 11.86
C SER A 207 -8.75 -14.90 12.49
N GLN A 208 -9.00 -13.70 13.01
CA GLN A 208 -10.29 -13.32 13.60
C GLN A 208 -11.40 -13.30 12.53
N GLU A 209 -11.14 -12.75 11.35
CA GLU A 209 -12.10 -12.69 10.25
C GLU A 209 -12.43 -14.10 9.71
N ALA A 210 -11.42 -14.96 9.61
CA ALA A 210 -11.58 -16.35 9.14
C ALA A 210 -12.13 -17.32 10.21
N GLY A 211 -12.15 -16.92 11.49
CA GLY A 211 -12.57 -17.78 12.60
C GLY A 211 -11.63 -18.95 12.91
N ARG A 212 -10.38 -18.90 12.43
CA ARG A 212 -9.33 -19.88 12.70
C ARG A 212 -7.93 -19.27 12.70
N PRO A 213 -6.93 -19.88 13.35
CA PRO A 213 -5.56 -19.42 13.27
C PRO A 213 -5.02 -19.47 11.83
N PHE A 214 -4.27 -18.44 11.44
CA PHE A 214 -3.53 -18.35 10.20
C PHE A 214 -2.04 -18.27 10.46
N THR A 215 -1.24 -18.74 9.51
CA THR A 215 0.16 -18.39 9.35
C THR A 215 0.29 -17.08 8.57
N VAL A 216 1.49 -16.47 8.55
CA VAL A 216 1.76 -15.29 7.72
C VAL A 216 1.40 -15.57 6.25
N ARG A 217 1.80 -16.74 5.73
CA ARG A 217 1.50 -17.14 4.35
C ARG A 217 0.01 -17.22 4.04
N GLU A 218 -0.78 -17.83 4.93
CA GLU A 218 -2.23 -17.97 4.73
C GLU A 218 -2.98 -16.64 4.83
N ALA A 219 -2.39 -15.66 5.50
CA ALA A 219 -2.96 -14.33 5.63
C ALA A 219 -2.74 -13.44 4.39
N LEU A 220 -1.85 -13.83 3.45
CA LEU A 220 -1.63 -13.12 2.19
C LEU A 220 -2.70 -13.47 1.16
N LEU A 221 -2.96 -12.53 0.26
CA LEU A 221 -3.88 -12.71 -0.86
C LEU A 221 -3.14 -13.33 -2.05
N MET A 222 -3.80 -14.28 -2.73
CA MET A 222 -3.34 -14.82 -4.02
C MET A 222 -3.94 -14.05 -5.21
N GLU A 223 -4.92 -13.20 -4.95
CA GLU A 223 -5.53 -12.30 -5.91
C GLU A 223 -5.63 -10.91 -5.27
N GLU A 224 -5.07 -9.92 -5.93
CA GLU A 224 -5.11 -8.53 -5.51
C GLU A 224 -6.03 -7.73 -6.42
N SER A 225 -6.78 -6.79 -5.84
CA SER A 225 -7.85 -6.06 -6.52
C SER A 225 -7.57 -4.57 -6.56
N PHE A 226 -7.91 -3.94 -7.71
CA PHE A 226 -7.64 -2.53 -7.96
C PHE A 226 -8.85 -1.85 -8.58
N HIS A 227 -9.12 -0.62 -8.12
CA HIS A 227 -10.13 0.28 -8.69
C HIS A 227 -9.45 1.49 -9.33
N ARG A 228 -9.87 1.87 -10.54
CA ARG A 228 -9.31 3.03 -11.23
C ARG A 228 -9.93 4.32 -10.73
N GLN A 229 -9.13 5.12 -10.07
CA GLN A 229 -9.53 6.40 -9.49
C GLN A 229 -9.37 7.57 -10.49
N TRP A 230 -8.36 7.49 -11.40
CA TRP A 230 -8.07 8.57 -12.34
C TRP A 230 -7.36 8.07 -13.60
N PRO A 231 -7.70 8.61 -14.79
CA PRO A 231 -8.92 9.36 -15.07
C PRO A 231 -10.15 8.43 -15.12
N SER A 232 -11.34 8.99 -15.07
CA SER A 232 -12.61 8.21 -15.12
C SER A 232 -12.82 7.46 -16.44
N HIS A 233 -12.27 7.98 -17.53
CA HIS A 233 -12.35 7.36 -18.87
C HIS A 233 -10.99 7.28 -19.52
N ILE A 234 -10.65 6.10 -20.05
CA ILE A 234 -9.43 5.85 -20.81
C ILE A 234 -9.75 5.04 -22.06
N THR A 235 -8.96 5.24 -23.10
CA THR A 235 -9.02 4.42 -24.33
C THR A 235 -8.04 3.25 -24.29
N HIS A 236 -7.04 3.31 -23.43
CA HIS A 236 -5.99 2.32 -23.29
C HIS A 236 -5.53 2.27 -21.82
N ASP A 237 -5.53 1.07 -21.25
CA ASP A 237 -5.18 0.84 -19.85
C ASP A 237 -3.78 0.22 -19.72
N LEU A 238 -2.82 1.09 -19.47
CA LEU A 238 -1.42 0.70 -19.32
C LEU A 238 -1.18 -0.24 -18.13
N PHE A 239 -1.91 -0.04 -17.02
CA PHE A 239 -1.78 -0.91 -15.85
C PHE A 239 -2.29 -2.31 -16.15
N LEU A 240 -3.47 -2.40 -16.78
CA LEU A 240 -4.03 -3.68 -17.20
C LEU A 240 -3.09 -4.42 -18.16
N ASP A 241 -2.47 -3.70 -19.11
CA ASP A 241 -1.47 -4.29 -20.01
C ASP A 241 -0.28 -4.87 -19.26
N TRP A 242 0.21 -4.17 -18.22
CA TRP A 242 1.35 -4.63 -17.46
C TRP A 242 1.05 -5.88 -16.64
N VAL A 243 -0.16 -5.96 -16.04
CA VAL A 243 -0.53 -7.10 -15.19
C VAL A 243 -1.09 -8.29 -15.97
N SER A 244 -1.51 -8.10 -17.23
CA SER A 244 -2.09 -9.15 -18.06
C SER A 244 -1.07 -9.86 -18.97
N LYS A 245 0.13 -9.30 -19.17
CA LYS A 245 1.18 -9.95 -20.00
C LYS A 245 1.56 -11.31 -19.42
N LYS A 246 1.45 -12.37 -20.23
CA LYS A 246 1.89 -13.72 -19.88
C LYS A 246 3.40 -13.86 -20.00
#